data_0bd2536fafa866d5143c3425d3ed8616
#
_entry.id   0bd2536fafa866d5143c3425d3ed8616
#
_cell.length_a   1.000
_cell.length_b   1.000
_cell.length_c   1.000
_cell.angle_alpha   90.00
_cell.angle_beta   90.00
_cell.angle_gamma   90.00
#
_symmetry.space_group_name_H-M   'P 1'
#
loop_
_entity.id
_entity.type
_entity.pdbx_description
1 polymer ?
#
loop_
_entity_poly.entity_id
_entity_poly.type
_entity_poly.pdbx_seq_one_letter_code
_entity_poly.pdbx_strand_id
1 'polypeptide(L)'
;VIAADDNASKFLIQPYFKDTDLPFVFCGVNWDATVYGYPYRNATGMVEVTPIPQIVEQLRPYAKGDRIGFLAPELLTSRKESKNYREVFGYNDLVEYYAEDFEDWKKGFLHLQETTDMVIIDSDGGLYNDKAGEMKAFVEANTKVPTGAAYDFMAPATLFVYAKVAEEQGIWSAETALKILEGTSPGEIPLVKNQQGNLIINTRIARAIGAEIPFEILESAQQVIE
;
A
#
# COMPACT_ATOMS: atom_id res chain seq x y z
N VAL A 1 -2.77 -7.72 -25.93
CA VAL A 1 -1.49 -7.76 -25.19
C VAL A 1 -1.75 -7.39 -23.75
N ILE A 2 -1.17 -8.13 -22.78
CA ILE A 2 -1.12 -7.74 -21.38
C ILE A 2 0.27 -7.13 -21.13
N ALA A 3 0.31 -5.96 -20.53
CA ALA A 3 1.54 -5.21 -20.26
C ALA A 3 1.63 -4.86 -18.77
N ALA A 4 2.75 -5.19 -18.15
CA ALA A 4 2.96 -4.96 -16.73
C ALA A 4 3.93 -3.81 -16.48
N ASP A 5 3.64 -3.01 -15.42
CA ASP A 5 4.49 -1.96 -14.89
C ASP A 5 4.49 -0.65 -15.71
N ASP A 6 4.89 0.40 -15.04
CA ASP A 6 5.10 1.74 -15.58
C ASP A 6 6.06 1.76 -16.78
N ASN A 7 7.09 0.90 -16.76
CA ASN A 7 8.06 0.82 -17.84
C ASN A 7 7.44 0.36 -19.17
N ALA A 8 6.54 -0.63 -19.14
CA ALA A 8 5.85 -1.07 -20.35
C ALA A 8 4.96 0.06 -20.91
N SER A 9 4.25 0.77 -20.03
CA SER A 9 3.44 1.93 -20.41
C SER A 9 4.29 3.05 -21.03
N LYS A 10 5.38 3.43 -20.34
CA LYS A 10 6.23 4.56 -20.72
C LYS A 10 7.06 4.34 -21.99
N PHE A 11 7.69 3.15 -22.08
CA PHE A 11 8.69 2.90 -23.13
C PHE A 11 8.17 2.08 -24.30
N LEU A 12 6.99 1.47 -24.18
CA LEU A 12 6.42 0.65 -25.24
C LEU A 12 5.06 1.18 -25.72
N ILE A 13 4.04 1.22 -24.83
CA ILE A 13 2.66 1.50 -25.26
C ILE A 13 2.51 2.96 -25.70
N GLN A 14 2.89 3.90 -24.83
CA GLN A 14 2.75 5.33 -25.10
C GLN A 14 3.43 5.78 -26.39
N PRO A 15 4.72 5.44 -26.69
CA PRO A 15 5.39 5.94 -27.86
C PRO A 15 5.03 5.20 -29.16
N TYR A 16 4.62 3.93 -29.11
CA TYR A 16 4.51 3.11 -30.33
C TYR A 16 3.11 2.58 -30.63
N PHE A 17 2.25 2.47 -29.59
CA PHE A 17 0.98 1.75 -29.74
C PHE A 17 -0.25 2.53 -29.26
N LYS A 18 -0.08 3.78 -28.85
CA LYS A 18 -1.20 4.65 -28.49
C LYS A 18 -2.18 4.78 -29.65
N ASP A 19 -3.47 4.47 -29.37
CA ASP A 19 -4.59 4.58 -30.31
C ASP A 19 -4.45 3.78 -31.63
N THR A 20 -3.59 2.74 -31.62
CA THR A 20 -3.50 1.75 -32.72
C THR A 20 -4.64 0.73 -32.66
N ASP A 21 -4.65 -0.22 -33.60
CA ASP A 21 -5.63 -1.31 -33.62
C ASP A 21 -5.25 -2.48 -32.68
N LEU A 22 -4.03 -2.50 -32.14
CA LEU A 22 -3.59 -3.53 -31.22
C LEU A 22 -4.13 -3.24 -29.83
N PRO A 23 -4.97 -4.13 -29.23
CA PRO A 23 -5.53 -3.91 -27.91
C PRO A 23 -4.53 -4.22 -26.78
N PHE A 24 -4.58 -3.42 -25.72
CA PHE A 24 -3.78 -3.58 -24.50
C PHE A 24 -4.63 -3.63 -23.26
N VAL A 25 -4.20 -4.48 -22.31
CA VAL A 25 -4.60 -4.44 -20.90
C VAL A 25 -3.33 -4.21 -20.09
N PHE A 26 -3.26 -3.14 -19.31
CA PHE A 26 -2.12 -2.91 -18.42
C PHE A 26 -2.45 -3.27 -16.97
N CYS A 27 -1.41 -3.61 -16.19
CA CYS A 27 -1.45 -3.78 -14.74
C CYS A 27 -0.14 -3.27 -14.12
N GLY A 28 -0.12 -3.03 -12.80
CA GLY A 28 1.07 -2.56 -12.10
C GLY A 28 1.51 -1.13 -12.43
N VAL A 29 0.65 -0.34 -13.07
CA VAL A 29 0.89 1.10 -13.24
C VAL A 29 0.59 1.81 -11.93
N ASN A 30 1.60 2.44 -11.35
CA ASN A 30 1.52 3.01 -10.02
C ASN A 30 0.73 4.33 -9.98
N TRP A 31 -0.23 4.42 -9.08
CA TRP A 31 -0.97 5.61 -8.65
C TRP A 31 -1.83 6.29 -9.71
N ASP A 32 -1.24 6.74 -10.80
CA ASP A 32 -1.91 7.58 -11.80
C ASP A 32 -1.51 7.20 -13.23
N ALA A 33 -2.40 6.52 -13.93
CA ALA A 33 -2.19 6.13 -15.31
C ALA A 33 -2.24 7.32 -16.31
N THR A 34 -2.77 8.47 -15.89
CA THR A 34 -2.88 9.66 -16.76
C THR A 34 -1.51 10.24 -17.11
N VAL A 35 -0.47 9.99 -16.30
CA VAL A 35 0.92 10.40 -16.60
C VAL A 35 1.45 9.77 -17.89
N TYR A 36 0.88 8.65 -18.32
CA TYR A 36 1.14 7.98 -19.59
C TYR A 36 0.08 8.31 -20.65
N GLY A 37 -0.87 9.20 -20.32
CA GLY A 37 -1.92 9.64 -21.21
C GLY A 37 -3.12 8.70 -21.33
N TYR A 38 -3.23 7.66 -20.48
CA TYR A 38 -4.44 6.82 -20.43
C TYR A 38 -5.68 7.62 -19.98
N PRO A 39 -6.88 7.21 -20.41
CA PRO A 39 -7.20 6.05 -21.24
C PRO A 39 -6.91 6.28 -22.74
N TYR A 40 -6.63 5.19 -23.47
CA TYR A 40 -6.58 5.17 -24.92
C TYR A 40 -7.78 4.40 -25.48
N ARG A 41 -8.15 4.62 -26.76
CA ARG A 41 -9.22 3.86 -27.38
C ARG A 41 -8.91 2.36 -27.43
N ASN A 42 -7.62 1.98 -27.43
CA ASN A 42 -7.13 0.60 -27.52
C ASN A 42 -6.52 0.06 -26.23
N ALA A 43 -6.68 0.76 -25.10
CA ALA A 43 -6.07 0.30 -23.84
C ALA A 43 -6.97 0.58 -22.63
N THR A 44 -7.03 -0.40 -21.74
CA THR A 44 -7.59 -0.31 -20.40
C THR A 44 -6.66 -0.97 -19.40
N GLY A 45 -6.91 -0.85 -18.09
CA GLY A 45 -6.06 -1.49 -17.11
C GLY A 45 -6.45 -1.26 -15.66
N MET A 46 -5.69 -1.93 -14.77
CA MET A 46 -5.74 -1.76 -13.34
C MET A 46 -4.53 -0.95 -12.85
N VAL A 47 -4.83 0.16 -12.18
CA VAL A 47 -3.83 1.01 -11.52
C VAL A 47 -3.52 0.44 -10.16
N GLU A 48 -2.25 0.35 -9.83
CA GLU A 48 -1.78 -0.11 -8.53
C GLU A 48 -1.72 1.04 -7.52
N VAL A 49 -2.43 0.91 -6.40
CA VAL A 49 -2.41 1.88 -5.32
C VAL A 49 -2.10 1.19 -3.98
N THR A 50 -1.43 1.91 -3.09
CA THR A 50 -1.20 1.41 -1.73
C THR A 50 -2.52 1.46 -0.95
N PRO A 51 -2.95 0.37 -0.28
CA PRO A 51 -4.27 0.24 0.33
C PRO A 51 -4.38 0.95 1.69
N ILE A 52 -4.03 2.23 1.73
CA ILE A 52 -4.04 3.05 2.97
C ILE A 52 -5.42 3.18 3.60
N PRO A 53 -6.53 3.38 2.85
CA PRO A 53 -7.85 3.43 3.46
C PRO A 53 -8.19 2.16 4.23
N GLN A 54 -7.86 0.99 3.67
CA GLN A 54 -8.11 -0.30 4.31
C GLN A 54 -7.26 -0.47 5.59
N ILE A 55 -6.00 -0.03 5.56
CA ILE A 55 -5.12 -0.04 6.74
C ILE A 55 -5.71 0.87 7.83
N VAL A 56 -6.07 2.10 7.50
CA VAL A 56 -6.67 3.05 8.44
C VAL A 56 -7.97 2.50 9.04
N GLU A 57 -8.82 1.88 8.22
CA GLU A 57 -10.07 1.26 8.68
C GLU A 57 -9.81 0.15 9.71
N GLN A 58 -8.78 -0.69 9.50
CA GLN A 58 -8.38 -1.73 10.46
C GLN A 58 -7.80 -1.14 11.75
N LEU A 59 -7.11 -0.01 11.70
CA LEU A 59 -6.50 0.61 12.89
C LEU A 59 -7.50 1.41 13.73
N ARG A 60 -8.50 2.03 13.10
CA ARG A 60 -9.45 2.96 13.72
C ARG A 60 -10.14 2.43 14.97
N PRO A 61 -10.61 1.16 15.06
CA PRO A 61 -11.24 0.63 16.28
C PRO A 61 -10.33 0.61 17.51
N TYR A 62 -9.01 0.65 17.31
CA TYR A 62 -8.00 0.59 18.37
C TYR A 62 -7.33 1.94 18.63
N ALA A 63 -7.65 2.95 17.86
CA ALA A 63 -7.13 4.31 17.99
C ALA A 63 -7.99 5.14 18.95
N LYS A 64 -7.38 6.13 19.61
CA LYS A 64 -8.09 7.05 20.51
C LYS A 64 -8.67 8.27 19.81
N GLY A 65 -8.31 8.47 18.55
CA GLY A 65 -8.74 9.57 17.70
C GLY A 65 -8.35 9.32 16.24
N ASP A 66 -8.37 10.36 15.41
CA ASP A 66 -8.23 10.25 13.96
C ASP A 66 -6.88 10.76 13.42
N ARG A 67 -5.97 11.20 14.30
CA ARG A 67 -4.69 11.77 13.88
C ARG A 67 -3.73 10.68 13.45
N ILE A 68 -3.34 10.73 12.17
CA ILE A 68 -2.52 9.70 11.52
C ILE A 68 -1.06 10.15 11.45
N GLY A 69 -0.14 9.34 11.97
CA GLY A 69 1.29 9.46 11.77
C GLY A 69 1.73 8.69 10.51
N PHE A 70 2.74 9.19 9.83
CA PHE A 70 3.41 8.51 8.73
C PHE A 70 4.91 8.47 9.01
N LEU A 71 5.45 7.28 9.23
CA LEU A 71 6.87 7.03 9.48
C LEU A 71 7.50 6.36 8.26
N ALA A 72 8.49 7.00 7.68
CA ALA A 72 9.11 6.54 6.45
C ALA A 72 10.61 6.86 6.42
N PRO A 73 11.42 6.16 5.59
CA PRO A 73 12.78 6.60 5.30
C PRO A 73 12.78 7.92 4.50
N GLU A 74 13.84 8.72 4.66
CA GLU A 74 14.03 9.97 3.89
C GLU A 74 14.41 9.64 2.44
N LEU A 75 13.41 9.17 1.68
CA LEU A 75 13.53 8.83 0.28
C LEU A 75 12.51 9.58 -0.58
N LEU A 76 12.87 9.84 -1.82
CA LEU A 76 11.96 10.48 -2.78
C LEU A 76 10.67 9.65 -2.98
N THR A 77 10.78 8.32 -2.96
CA THR A 77 9.63 7.40 -3.05
C THR A 77 8.68 7.58 -1.89
N SER A 78 9.16 7.63 -0.65
CA SER A 78 8.33 7.82 0.54
C SER A 78 7.62 9.18 0.55
N ARG A 79 8.29 10.23 0.07
CA ARG A 79 7.66 11.55 -0.09
C ARG A 79 6.60 11.58 -1.18
N LYS A 80 6.75 10.79 -2.25
CA LYS A 80 5.71 10.60 -3.26
C LYS A 80 4.53 9.80 -2.72
N GLU A 81 4.78 8.77 -1.91
CA GLU A 81 3.72 7.99 -1.25
C GLU A 81 2.85 8.91 -0.38
N SER A 82 3.42 9.67 0.54
CA SER A 82 2.63 10.57 1.40
C SER A 82 1.88 11.66 0.62
N LYS A 83 2.49 12.16 -0.47
CA LYS A 83 1.81 13.07 -1.39
C LYS A 83 0.57 12.40 -2.00
N ASN A 84 0.71 11.16 -2.48
CA ASN A 84 -0.41 10.42 -3.06
C ASN A 84 -1.50 10.11 -2.01
N TYR A 85 -1.13 9.85 -0.75
CA TYR A 85 -2.10 9.67 0.33
C TYR A 85 -2.98 10.91 0.53
N ARG A 86 -2.39 12.11 0.42
CA ARG A 86 -3.14 13.38 0.45
C ARG A 86 -4.00 13.58 -0.80
N GLU A 87 -3.41 13.45 -1.98
CA GLU A 87 -4.07 13.80 -3.25
C GLU A 87 -5.14 12.79 -3.67
N VAL A 88 -4.90 11.50 -3.43
CA VAL A 88 -5.81 10.42 -3.88
C VAL A 88 -6.86 10.06 -2.84
N PHE A 89 -6.49 10.10 -1.54
CA PHE A 89 -7.35 9.66 -0.44
C PHE A 89 -7.79 10.78 0.52
N GLY A 90 -7.24 11.98 0.37
CA GLY A 90 -7.65 13.13 1.17
C GLY A 90 -7.06 13.18 2.59
N TYR A 91 -6.01 12.43 2.88
CA TYR A 91 -5.32 12.45 4.18
C TYR A 91 -4.41 13.69 4.30
N ASN A 92 -5.00 14.87 4.40
CA ASN A 92 -4.27 16.14 4.34
C ASN A 92 -3.49 16.46 5.62
N ASP A 93 -3.91 15.91 6.76
CA ASP A 93 -3.38 16.23 8.10
C ASP A 93 -2.42 15.15 8.63
N LEU A 94 -1.69 14.45 7.74
CA LEU A 94 -0.67 13.47 8.13
C LEU A 94 0.46 14.16 8.93
N VAL A 95 0.80 13.56 10.08
CA VAL A 95 2.00 13.92 10.83
C VAL A 95 3.15 13.07 10.30
N GLU A 96 3.98 13.67 9.46
CA GLU A 96 5.04 12.96 8.75
C GLU A 96 6.37 13.01 9.51
N TYR A 97 7.06 11.87 9.54
CA TYR A 97 8.44 11.78 9.99
C TYR A 97 9.26 10.97 9.00
N TYR A 98 10.33 11.57 8.48
CA TYR A 98 11.23 10.96 7.51
C TYR A 98 12.58 10.72 8.15
N ALA A 99 12.95 9.46 8.32
CA ALA A 99 14.14 9.03 9.02
C ALA A 99 15.34 8.89 8.08
N GLU A 100 16.48 9.44 8.47
CA GLU A 100 17.74 9.36 7.72
C GLU A 100 18.45 8.00 7.92
N ASP A 101 18.29 7.41 9.11
CA ASP A 101 18.85 6.11 9.48
C ASP A 101 17.97 5.38 10.51
N PHE A 102 18.39 4.21 10.95
CA PHE A 102 17.60 3.41 11.90
C PHE A 102 17.49 4.04 13.29
N GLU A 103 18.51 4.74 13.77
CA GLU A 103 18.46 5.44 15.06
C GLU A 103 17.47 6.62 15.00
N ASP A 104 17.44 7.31 13.87
CA ASP A 104 16.48 8.37 13.62
C ASP A 104 15.05 7.83 13.41
N TRP A 105 14.92 6.66 12.78
CA TRP A 105 13.64 5.94 12.69
C TRP A 105 13.06 5.63 14.08
N LYS A 106 13.88 5.16 15.02
CA LYS A 106 13.44 4.93 16.41
C LYS A 106 12.93 6.20 17.09
N LYS A 107 13.58 7.34 16.87
CA LYS A 107 13.12 8.65 17.38
C LYS A 107 11.78 9.04 16.74
N GLY A 108 11.65 8.89 15.42
CA GLY A 108 10.41 9.14 14.70
C GLY A 108 9.28 8.27 15.19
N PHE A 109 9.53 6.97 15.41
CA PHE A 109 8.56 6.06 15.98
C PHE A 109 8.05 6.56 17.35
N LEU A 110 8.95 6.85 18.29
CA LEU A 110 8.58 7.35 19.62
C LEU A 110 7.81 8.68 19.54
N HIS A 111 8.24 9.60 18.69
CA HIS A 111 7.56 10.87 18.47
C HIS A 111 6.11 10.68 18.00
N LEU A 112 5.92 9.84 16.99
CA LEU A 112 4.58 9.59 16.44
C LEU A 112 3.69 8.82 17.43
N GLN A 113 4.25 7.90 18.23
CA GLN A 113 3.51 7.21 19.29
C GLN A 113 2.97 8.16 20.38
N GLU A 114 3.53 9.36 20.52
CA GLU A 114 3.12 10.38 21.49
C GLU A 114 2.22 11.46 20.89
N THR A 115 2.30 11.69 19.59
CA THR A 115 1.68 12.86 18.95
C THR A 115 0.53 12.49 18.00
N THR A 116 0.29 11.20 17.76
CA THR A 116 -0.76 10.72 16.85
C THR A 116 -1.60 9.63 17.50
N ASP A 117 -2.72 9.26 16.89
CA ASP A 117 -3.64 8.23 17.39
C ASP A 117 -3.43 6.88 16.73
N MET A 118 -2.79 6.86 15.56
CA MET A 118 -2.37 5.67 14.82
C MET A 118 -1.19 6.02 13.92
N VAL A 119 -0.37 5.03 13.55
CA VAL A 119 0.82 5.26 12.70
C VAL A 119 0.84 4.30 11.51
N ILE A 120 0.97 4.85 10.32
CA ILE A 120 1.33 4.11 9.11
C ILE A 120 2.85 4.07 9.02
N ILE A 121 3.40 2.86 8.94
CA ILE A 121 4.84 2.64 8.75
C ILE A 121 5.07 2.22 7.31
N ASP A 122 5.86 3.01 6.58
CA ASP A 122 6.25 2.73 5.20
C ASP A 122 7.27 1.59 5.14
N SER A 123 7.66 1.18 3.94
CA SER A 123 8.77 0.25 3.76
C SER A 123 10.05 0.83 4.35
N ASP A 124 10.99 -0.03 4.69
CA ASP A 124 12.31 0.40 5.17
C ASP A 124 13.20 0.99 4.06
N GLY A 125 12.74 0.92 2.81
CA GLY A 125 13.51 1.36 1.64
C GLY A 125 14.85 0.64 1.46
N GLY A 126 15.05 -0.48 2.16
CA GLY A 126 16.32 -1.22 2.18
C GLY A 126 17.39 -0.62 3.11
N LEU A 127 17.03 0.39 3.93
CA LEU A 127 18.00 1.11 4.77
C LEU A 127 18.36 0.36 6.06
N TYR A 128 17.47 -0.53 6.55
CA TYR A 128 17.67 -1.25 7.82
C TYR A 128 17.27 -2.72 7.76
N ASN A 129 17.47 -3.36 6.60
CA ASN A 129 17.17 -4.79 6.41
C ASN A 129 17.89 -5.71 7.41
N ASP A 130 19.12 -5.36 7.83
CA ASP A 130 19.91 -6.08 8.81
C ASP A 130 19.46 -5.82 10.26
N LYS A 131 18.52 -4.91 10.49
CA LYS A 131 18.00 -4.48 11.79
C LYS A 131 16.62 -5.04 12.15
N ALA A 132 16.07 -5.94 11.35
CA ALA A 132 14.70 -6.44 11.54
C ALA A 132 14.43 -6.99 12.96
N GLY A 133 15.37 -7.72 13.55
CA GLY A 133 15.25 -8.23 14.91
C GLY A 133 15.27 -7.13 15.97
N GLU A 134 16.13 -6.11 15.81
CA GLU A 134 16.21 -4.95 16.70
C GLU A 134 14.94 -4.11 16.57
N MET A 135 14.47 -3.87 15.35
CA MET A 135 13.22 -3.14 15.07
C MET A 135 12.04 -3.80 15.78
N LYS A 136 11.88 -5.12 15.61
CA LYS A 136 10.82 -5.88 16.28
C LYS A 136 10.84 -5.69 17.79
N ALA A 137 11.98 -5.91 18.44
CA ALA A 137 12.11 -5.78 19.90
C ALA A 137 11.82 -4.35 20.37
N PHE A 138 12.31 -3.34 19.60
CA PHE A 138 12.09 -1.94 19.90
C PHE A 138 10.60 -1.57 19.80
N VAL A 139 9.92 -2.00 18.74
CA VAL A 139 8.49 -1.72 18.52
C VAL A 139 7.65 -2.40 19.61
N GLU A 140 7.87 -3.70 19.90
CA GLU A 140 7.16 -4.42 20.96
C GLU A 140 7.24 -3.71 22.32
N ALA A 141 8.40 -3.10 22.63
CA ALA A 141 8.63 -2.40 23.90
C ALA A 141 8.05 -0.98 23.96
N ASN A 142 7.80 -0.34 22.82
CA ASN A 142 7.50 1.10 22.77
C ASN A 142 6.17 1.46 22.11
N THR A 143 5.41 0.48 21.58
CA THR A 143 4.11 0.76 20.94
C THR A 143 3.07 1.19 21.97
N LYS A 144 2.39 2.30 21.69
CA LYS A 144 1.31 2.91 22.51
C LYS A 144 0.02 3.11 21.74
N VAL A 145 0.13 3.29 20.41
CA VAL A 145 -0.99 3.46 19.49
C VAL A 145 -0.90 2.42 18.37
N PRO A 146 -2.03 2.03 17.75
CA PRO A 146 -2.03 1.03 16.71
C PRO A 146 -1.19 1.44 15.50
N THR A 147 -0.48 0.47 14.92
CA THR A 147 0.42 0.68 13.79
C THR A 147 0.02 -0.20 12.61
N GLY A 148 0.17 0.31 11.39
CA GLY A 148 -0.15 -0.44 10.17
C GLY A 148 0.86 -0.24 9.06
N ALA A 149 0.93 -1.20 8.13
CA ALA A 149 1.79 -1.14 6.96
C ALA A 149 1.14 -1.80 5.74
N ALA A 150 1.67 -1.48 4.55
CA ALA A 150 1.23 -2.07 3.29
C ALA A 150 2.16 -3.19 2.77
N TYR A 151 3.18 -3.54 3.53
CA TYR A 151 4.21 -4.49 3.13
C TYR A 151 4.30 -5.63 4.13
N ASP A 152 4.25 -6.88 3.66
CA ASP A 152 4.23 -8.09 4.48
C ASP A 152 5.46 -8.23 5.38
N PHE A 153 6.64 -7.83 4.89
CA PHE A 153 7.88 -7.84 5.67
C PHE A 153 7.87 -6.85 6.86
N MET A 154 6.95 -5.90 6.91
CA MET A 154 6.75 -5.00 8.05
C MET A 154 5.84 -5.59 9.15
N ALA A 155 5.27 -6.76 8.93
CA ALA A 155 4.40 -7.41 9.90
C ALA A 155 5.00 -7.62 11.31
N PRO A 156 6.32 -7.89 11.47
CA PRO A 156 6.93 -7.95 12.80
C PRO A 156 6.91 -6.62 13.58
N ALA A 157 6.77 -5.49 12.90
CA ALA A 157 6.82 -4.15 13.48
C ALA A 157 5.47 -3.42 13.52
N THR A 158 4.38 -4.04 13.06
CA THR A 158 3.06 -3.40 12.99
C THR A 158 1.96 -4.26 13.56
N LEU A 159 0.87 -3.64 14.03
CA LEU A 159 -0.33 -4.36 14.48
C LEU A 159 -1.02 -5.06 13.32
N PHE A 160 -1.24 -4.31 12.23
CA PHE A 160 -1.85 -4.81 11.02
C PHE A 160 -0.98 -4.55 9.80
N VAL A 161 -0.92 -5.52 8.91
CA VAL A 161 -0.51 -5.30 7.52
C VAL A 161 -1.68 -5.61 6.61
N TYR A 162 -1.91 -4.77 5.63
CA TYR A 162 -2.80 -5.05 4.52
C TYR A 162 -2.00 -4.98 3.22
N ALA A 163 -1.41 -6.13 2.86
CA ALA A 163 -0.48 -6.23 1.74
C ALA A 163 -1.20 -6.42 0.41
N LYS A 164 -0.78 -5.70 -0.62
CA LYS A 164 -1.33 -5.82 -1.99
C LYS A 164 -1.20 -7.25 -2.51
N VAL A 165 -2.19 -7.71 -3.28
CA VAL A 165 -2.24 -9.04 -3.89
C VAL A 165 -2.00 -8.91 -5.40
N ALA A 166 -0.84 -9.39 -5.87
CA ALA A 166 -0.50 -9.34 -7.28
C ALA A 166 -1.44 -10.17 -8.17
N GLU A 167 -1.97 -11.29 -7.60
CA GLU A 167 -2.95 -12.13 -8.28
C GLU A 167 -4.21 -11.38 -8.71
N GLU A 168 -4.70 -10.41 -7.92
CA GLU A 168 -5.85 -9.58 -8.28
C GLU A 168 -5.64 -8.91 -9.64
N GLN A 169 -4.47 -8.30 -9.83
CA GLN A 169 -4.14 -7.62 -11.08
C GLN A 169 -3.98 -8.60 -12.25
N GLY A 170 -3.38 -9.75 -12.00
CA GLY A 170 -3.22 -10.82 -13.00
C GLY A 170 -4.56 -11.40 -13.45
N ILE A 171 -5.44 -11.75 -12.51
CA ILE A 171 -6.78 -12.29 -12.78
C ILE A 171 -7.62 -11.27 -13.54
N TRP A 172 -7.71 -10.05 -13.04
CA TRP A 172 -8.49 -8.99 -13.69
C TRP A 172 -7.99 -8.71 -15.11
N SER A 173 -6.67 -8.68 -15.32
CA SER A 173 -6.10 -8.46 -16.65
C SER A 173 -6.42 -9.57 -17.63
N ALA A 174 -6.38 -10.83 -17.17
CA ALA A 174 -6.73 -11.99 -17.99
C ALA A 174 -8.23 -12.00 -18.36
N GLU A 175 -9.12 -11.78 -17.39
CA GLU A 175 -10.57 -11.70 -17.62
C GLU A 175 -10.93 -10.54 -18.56
N THR A 176 -10.27 -9.40 -18.40
CA THR A 176 -10.45 -8.25 -19.28
C THR A 176 -9.96 -8.52 -20.69
N ALA A 177 -8.82 -9.20 -20.84
CA ALA A 177 -8.32 -9.61 -22.15
C ALA A 177 -9.30 -10.59 -22.86
N LEU A 178 -9.95 -11.50 -22.12
CA LEU A 178 -10.98 -12.40 -22.68
C LEU A 178 -12.19 -11.60 -23.18
N LYS A 179 -12.70 -10.62 -22.42
CA LYS A 179 -13.80 -9.74 -22.86
C LYS A 179 -13.45 -8.97 -24.15
N ILE A 180 -12.20 -8.54 -24.28
CA ILE A 180 -11.72 -7.87 -25.49
C ILE A 180 -11.67 -8.83 -26.68
N LEU A 181 -11.24 -10.07 -26.48
CA LEU A 181 -11.25 -11.11 -27.51
C LEU A 181 -12.67 -11.49 -27.95
N GLU A 182 -13.66 -11.34 -27.09
CA GLU A 182 -15.08 -11.55 -27.35
C GLU A 182 -15.75 -10.33 -28.04
N GLY A 183 -14.98 -9.25 -28.28
CA GLY A 183 -15.41 -8.10 -29.07
C GLY A 183 -15.67 -6.81 -28.28
N THR A 184 -15.46 -6.79 -26.95
CA THR A 184 -15.58 -5.55 -26.18
C THR A 184 -14.41 -4.61 -26.50
N SER A 185 -14.70 -3.34 -26.78
CA SER A 185 -13.65 -2.35 -27.02
C SER A 185 -12.90 -2.02 -25.73
N PRO A 186 -11.55 -2.02 -25.74
CA PRO A 186 -10.77 -1.63 -24.54
C PRO A 186 -11.15 -0.25 -23.99
N GLY A 187 -11.39 0.73 -24.87
CA GLY A 187 -11.78 2.08 -24.47
C GLY A 187 -13.14 2.20 -23.80
N GLU A 188 -13.99 1.17 -23.86
CA GLU A 188 -15.28 1.10 -23.17
C GLU A 188 -15.15 0.48 -21.75
N ILE A 189 -14.04 -0.15 -21.44
CA ILE A 189 -13.76 -0.74 -20.13
C ILE A 189 -13.08 0.32 -19.26
N PRO A 190 -13.69 0.74 -18.14
CA PRO A 190 -13.11 1.77 -17.28
C PRO A 190 -11.81 1.29 -16.63
N LEU A 191 -10.90 2.25 -16.38
CA LEU A 191 -9.74 2.00 -15.52
C LEU A 191 -10.22 1.71 -14.10
N VAL A 192 -9.59 0.74 -13.45
CA VAL A 192 -9.89 0.37 -12.05
C VAL A 192 -8.64 0.48 -11.19
N LYS A 193 -8.81 0.43 -9.87
CA LYS A 193 -7.73 0.33 -8.89
C LYS A 193 -7.83 -1.03 -8.19
N ASN A 194 -6.68 -1.57 -7.76
CA ASN A 194 -6.66 -2.76 -6.89
C ASN A 194 -7.38 -2.46 -5.57
N GLN A 195 -8.02 -3.48 -5.01
CA GLN A 195 -8.79 -3.39 -3.76
C GLN A 195 -8.50 -4.53 -2.78
N GLN A 196 -8.01 -5.67 -3.29
CA GLN A 196 -7.71 -6.82 -2.48
C GLN A 196 -6.40 -6.64 -1.73
N GLY A 197 -6.35 -7.23 -0.54
CA GLY A 197 -5.16 -7.25 0.28
C GLY A 197 -5.15 -8.44 1.23
N ASN A 198 -3.97 -8.94 1.51
CA ASN A 198 -3.74 -9.96 2.53
C ASN A 198 -3.61 -9.30 3.90
N LEU A 199 -4.53 -9.61 4.80
CA LEU A 199 -4.49 -9.14 6.17
C LEU A 199 -3.52 -10.01 6.99
N ILE A 200 -2.52 -9.37 7.62
CA ILE A 200 -1.62 -10.00 8.57
C ILE A 200 -1.79 -9.28 9.92
N ILE A 201 -1.92 -10.05 11.00
CA ILE A 201 -2.17 -9.52 12.34
C ILE A 201 -1.04 -9.92 13.28
N ASN A 202 -0.51 -8.96 14.04
CA ASN A 202 0.50 -9.21 15.06
C ASN A 202 -0.11 -9.08 16.46
N THR A 203 -0.40 -10.22 17.08
CA THR A 203 -1.02 -10.25 18.41
C THR A 203 -0.08 -9.83 19.55
N ARG A 204 1.24 -9.78 19.32
CA ARG A 204 2.19 -9.22 20.30
C ARG A 204 2.01 -7.71 20.43
N ILE A 205 1.88 -7.03 19.29
CA ILE A 205 1.60 -5.58 19.25
C ILE A 205 0.20 -5.31 19.81
N ALA A 206 -0.81 -6.14 19.48
CA ALA A 206 -2.14 -6.03 20.08
C ALA A 206 -2.07 -6.08 21.62
N ARG A 207 -1.35 -7.06 22.18
CA ARG A 207 -1.14 -7.18 23.63
C ARG A 207 -0.41 -5.97 24.22
N ALA A 208 0.60 -5.43 23.52
CA ALA A 208 1.37 -4.29 24.02
C ALA A 208 0.50 -3.03 24.19
N ILE A 209 -0.50 -2.83 23.32
CA ILE A 209 -1.42 -1.67 23.40
C ILE A 209 -2.74 -2.00 24.12
N GLY A 210 -2.91 -3.24 24.63
CA GLY A 210 -4.15 -3.67 25.27
C GLY A 210 -5.34 -3.81 24.33
N ALA A 211 -5.09 -4.06 23.04
CA ALA A 211 -6.12 -4.24 22.04
C ALA A 211 -6.64 -5.68 22.02
N GLU A 212 -7.96 -5.84 22.07
CA GLU A 212 -8.64 -7.12 21.89
C GLU A 212 -9.08 -7.23 20.42
N ILE A 213 -8.47 -8.13 19.65
CA ILE A 213 -8.82 -8.36 18.27
C ILE A 213 -9.98 -9.36 18.22
N PRO A 214 -11.14 -9.01 17.62
CA PRO A 214 -12.27 -9.92 17.47
C PRO A 214 -11.89 -11.20 16.72
N PHE A 215 -12.51 -12.32 17.13
CA PHE A 215 -12.21 -13.62 16.51
C PHE A 215 -12.46 -13.63 15.00
N GLU A 216 -13.51 -12.95 14.55
CA GLU A 216 -13.87 -12.84 13.13
C GLU A 216 -12.77 -12.14 12.31
N ILE A 217 -12.08 -11.16 12.91
CA ILE A 217 -10.94 -10.48 12.29
C ILE A 217 -9.74 -11.42 12.23
N LEU A 218 -9.45 -12.16 13.33
CA LEU A 218 -8.37 -13.16 13.36
C LEU A 218 -8.61 -14.28 12.33
N GLU A 219 -9.85 -14.74 12.17
CA GLU A 219 -10.22 -15.80 11.22
C GLU A 219 -10.08 -15.32 9.76
N SER A 220 -10.32 -14.04 9.49
CA SER A 220 -10.16 -13.45 8.15
C SER A 220 -8.70 -13.19 7.76
N ALA A 221 -7.77 -13.26 8.71
CA ALA A 221 -6.37 -12.98 8.45
C ALA A 221 -5.69 -14.09 7.65
N GLN A 222 -4.88 -13.71 6.66
CA GLN A 222 -3.98 -14.63 5.95
C GLN A 222 -2.92 -15.21 6.89
N GLN A 223 -2.46 -14.41 7.85
CA GLN A 223 -1.45 -14.80 8.82
C GLN A 223 -1.68 -14.10 10.17
N VAL A 224 -1.47 -14.84 11.25
CA VAL A 224 -1.42 -14.29 12.60
C VAL A 224 -0.03 -14.54 13.19
N ILE A 225 0.63 -13.50 13.69
CA ILE A 225 1.93 -13.54 14.36
C ILE A 225 1.69 -13.52 15.87
N GLU A 226 2.23 -14.53 16.57
CA GLU A 226 2.11 -14.72 18.03
C GLU A 226 3.46 -14.49 18.74
#